data_2eec95c667821051e5edba7c270c74af
#
_entry.id   2eec95c667821051e5edba7c270c74af
#
_cell.length_a   1.000
_cell.length_b   1.000
_cell.length_c   1.000
_cell.angle_alpha   90.00
_cell.angle_beta   90.00
_cell.angle_gamma   90.00
#
_symmetry.space_group_name_H-M   'P 1'
#
loop_
_entity.id
_entity.type
_entity.pdbx_description
1 polymer ?
#
loop_
_entity_poly.entity_id
_entity_poly.type
_entity_poly.pdbx_seq_one_letter_code
_entity_poly.pdbx_strand_id
1 'polypeptide(L)'
;MSTPPLQPAQIPKAAPAPVAKDLPDALDAGKNSPEYIDLPKGKELNESAALDLARSRPVQWIVLAGPSDSGKTTFLTSLYELFQWRKVEGYAFAGSLTLPGFEERCYLSRRDSGNPVPHTRRTRYEGPNPLYLHLRIRSPEGLRPFRDMLCTDVSGEMFEHARDSTAECKEMVFLKRANHFLLFLDCAKGVQQDKRWAMFEDARALLRSCVDSEMIGANCVVNVVWSRFDYFVAEESEARHQPFRAEVEKQLRETFDKVIPALMFSEVAARPLKSPTLLIGNGVPAILKQWAETPLEMKALDLFPRSYSGTRESELFATRHFASTTANEESKG
;
A
#
# COMPACT_ATOMS: atom_id res chain seq x y z
N MET A 1 9.68 64.10 -10.14
CA MET A 1 10.83 63.28 -9.77
C MET A 1 10.44 61.85 -9.99
N SER A 2 10.86 61.28 -11.11
CA SER A 2 10.48 59.91 -11.54
C SER A 2 11.56 58.94 -11.09
N THR A 3 11.17 57.95 -10.34
CA THR A 3 12.04 56.86 -9.87
C THR A 3 12.38 55.92 -11.06
N PRO A 4 13.66 55.54 -11.26
CA PRO A 4 14.04 54.62 -12.34
C PRO A 4 13.63 53.17 -12.02
N PRO A 5 13.39 52.33 -13.04
CA PRO A 5 12.99 50.95 -12.86
C PRO A 5 14.15 50.09 -12.34
N LEU A 6 13.84 49.21 -11.38
CA LEU A 6 14.75 48.18 -10.85
C LEU A 6 15.13 47.18 -11.93
N GLN A 7 16.43 47.03 -12.15
CA GLN A 7 17.00 45.98 -13.03
C GLN A 7 16.89 44.62 -12.33
N PRO A 8 16.55 43.54 -13.06
CA PRO A 8 16.52 42.20 -12.51
C PRO A 8 17.93 41.71 -12.12
N ALA A 9 18.06 41.17 -10.92
CA ALA A 9 19.30 40.60 -10.41
C ALA A 9 19.76 39.44 -11.31
N GLN A 10 21.00 39.51 -11.78
CA GLN A 10 21.63 38.41 -12.52
C GLN A 10 21.95 37.26 -11.55
N ILE A 11 21.37 36.09 -11.82
CA ILE A 11 21.72 34.85 -11.12
C ILE A 11 23.11 34.43 -11.57
N PRO A 12 24.07 34.18 -10.65
CA PRO A 12 25.41 33.72 -11.05
C PRO A 12 25.32 32.32 -11.69
N LYS A 13 25.90 32.16 -12.88
CA LYS A 13 26.07 30.85 -13.50
C LYS A 13 26.89 29.94 -12.57
N ALA A 14 26.34 28.80 -12.21
CA ALA A 14 27.07 27.76 -11.48
C ALA A 14 28.30 27.33 -12.29
N ALA A 15 29.44 27.23 -11.61
CA ALA A 15 30.66 26.70 -12.20
C ALA A 15 30.46 25.23 -12.64
N PRO A 16 31.06 24.81 -13.77
CA PRO A 16 30.97 23.43 -14.22
C PRO A 16 31.62 22.49 -13.19
N ALA A 17 30.94 21.37 -12.91
CA ALA A 17 31.47 20.32 -12.05
C ALA A 17 32.81 19.80 -12.60
N PRO A 18 33.76 19.44 -11.72
CA PRO A 18 35.03 18.89 -12.15
C PRO A 18 34.81 17.57 -12.90
N VAL A 19 35.40 17.50 -14.10
CA VAL A 19 35.46 16.28 -14.92
C VAL A 19 36.28 15.24 -14.14
N ALA A 20 35.68 14.08 -13.89
CA ALA A 20 36.40 12.94 -13.30
C ALA A 20 37.58 12.56 -14.21
N LYS A 21 38.79 12.82 -13.73
CA LYS A 21 40.02 12.28 -14.32
C LYS A 21 40.21 10.86 -13.85
N ASP A 22 40.33 9.99 -14.80
CA ASP A 22 40.95 8.66 -14.83
C ASP A 22 41.09 7.94 -13.47
N LEU A 23 40.19 7.02 -13.21
CA LEU A 23 40.38 5.92 -12.27
C LEU A 23 41.42 4.97 -12.89
N PRO A 24 42.45 4.50 -12.14
CA PRO A 24 43.42 3.54 -12.64
C PRO A 24 42.74 2.20 -12.93
N ASP A 25 43.18 1.61 -14.03
CA ASP A 25 42.77 0.30 -14.53
C ASP A 25 42.90 -0.81 -13.45
N ALA A 26 42.01 -1.76 -13.58
CA ALA A 26 41.82 -2.91 -12.71
C ALA A 26 43.13 -3.55 -12.24
N LEU A 27 43.34 -3.51 -10.91
CA LEU A 27 44.24 -4.40 -10.25
C LEU A 27 43.62 -5.77 -10.12
N ASP A 28 44.37 -6.77 -10.52
CA ASP A 28 44.16 -8.21 -10.52
C ASP A 28 43.28 -8.73 -9.37
N ALA A 29 42.15 -9.30 -9.71
CA ALA A 29 41.18 -9.89 -8.77
C ALA A 29 41.65 -11.26 -8.30
N GLY A 30 42.58 -11.29 -7.35
CA GLY A 30 42.91 -12.45 -6.51
C GLY A 30 41.94 -12.58 -5.34
N LYS A 31 41.00 -13.48 -5.44
CA LYS A 31 40.33 -14.27 -4.39
C LYS A 31 39.89 -13.63 -3.05
N ASN A 32 39.51 -12.37 -2.97
CA ASN A 32 38.69 -11.83 -1.87
C ASN A 32 37.99 -10.58 -2.40
N SER A 33 36.95 -10.76 -3.24
CA SER A 33 36.03 -9.67 -3.56
C SER A 33 35.35 -9.27 -2.26
N PRO A 34 35.39 -7.99 -1.85
CA PRO A 34 34.56 -7.55 -0.72
C PRO A 34 33.11 -7.88 -1.06
N GLU A 35 32.44 -8.56 -0.13
CA GLU A 35 31.01 -8.85 -0.24
C GLU A 35 30.27 -7.52 -0.22
N TYR A 36 29.90 -7.02 -1.40
CA TYR A 36 29.11 -5.81 -1.50
C TYR A 36 27.70 -6.09 -1.01
N ILE A 37 27.35 -5.47 0.09
CA ILE A 37 25.95 -5.47 0.56
C ILE A 37 25.22 -4.43 -0.28
N ASP A 38 24.29 -4.89 -1.14
CA ASP A 38 23.38 -4.00 -1.85
C ASP A 38 22.49 -3.27 -0.84
N LEU A 39 22.74 -1.97 -0.67
CA LEU A 39 21.88 -1.12 0.15
C LEU A 39 20.51 -1.00 -0.53
N PRO A 40 19.41 -1.13 0.24
CA PRO A 40 18.08 -0.94 -0.30
C PRO A 40 17.96 0.42 -1.00
N LYS A 41 17.53 0.43 -2.26
CA LYS A 41 17.37 1.68 -3.04
C LYS A 41 16.29 2.59 -2.44
N GLY A 42 15.55 2.12 -1.43
CA GLY A 42 14.51 2.88 -0.74
C GLY A 42 13.25 3.14 -1.57
N LYS A 43 13.14 2.52 -2.76
CA LYS A 43 11.97 2.71 -3.63
C LYS A 43 10.85 1.74 -3.28
N GLU A 44 11.14 0.46 -3.26
CA GLU A 44 10.23 -0.61 -2.86
C GLU A 44 11.01 -1.67 -2.07
N LEU A 45 10.28 -2.47 -1.30
CA LEU A 45 10.79 -3.71 -0.72
C LEU A 45 10.37 -4.87 -1.61
N ASN A 46 11.32 -5.74 -1.94
CA ASN A 46 11.00 -7.04 -2.49
C ASN A 46 10.47 -7.98 -1.40
N GLU A 47 10.03 -9.17 -1.76
CA GLU A 47 9.43 -10.11 -0.83
C GLU A 47 10.40 -10.52 0.31
N SER A 48 11.68 -10.76 0.01
CA SER A 48 12.68 -11.09 1.02
C SER A 48 12.83 -9.98 2.05
N ALA A 49 13.02 -8.74 1.62
CA ALA A 49 13.17 -7.59 2.53
C ALA A 49 11.88 -7.33 3.34
N ALA A 50 10.70 -7.54 2.74
CA ALA A 50 9.43 -7.43 3.43
C ALA A 50 9.26 -8.51 4.50
N LEU A 51 9.67 -9.75 4.23
CA LEU A 51 9.67 -10.85 5.20
C LEU A 51 10.69 -10.61 6.32
N ASP A 52 11.87 -10.09 6.03
CA ASP A 52 12.87 -9.76 7.05
C ASP A 52 12.37 -8.66 7.99
N LEU A 53 11.66 -7.67 7.45
CA LEU A 53 10.97 -6.68 8.26
C LEU A 53 9.92 -7.34 9.18
N ALA A 54 9.10 -8.23 8.64
CA ALA A 54 8.05 -8.94 9.40
C ALA A 54 8.62 -9.88 10.47
N ARG A 55 9.81 -10.42 10.28
CA ARG A 55 10.54 -11.19 11.29
C ARG A 55 11.05 -10.31 12.43
N SER A 56 11.41 -9.07 12.14
CA SER A 56 11.96 -8.14 13.14
C SER A 56 10.89 -7.45 13.99
N ARG A 57 9.67 -7.32 13.48
CA ARG A 57 8.57 -6.61 14.14
C ARG A 57 7.21 -6.98 13.52
N PRO A 58 6.11 -6.83 14.28
CA PRO A 58 4.77 -7.05 13.74
C PRO A 58 4.48 -6.06 12.62
N VAL A 59 4.02 -6.55 11.47
CA VAL A 59 3.61 -5.74 10.32
C VAL A 59 2.20 -6.09 9.88
N GLN A 60 1.46 -5.11 9.39
CA GLN A 60 0.20 -5.35 8.69
C GLN A 60 0.46 -5.47 7.19
N TRP A 61 -0.03 -6.56 6.61
CA TRP A 61 0.03 -6.82 5.19
C TRP A 61 -1.25 -6.34 4.53
N ILE A 62 -1.12 -5.40 3.62
CA ILE A 62 -2.24 -4.75 2.95
C ILE A 62 -2.12 -5.01 1.46
N VAL A 63 -3.09 -5.71 0.91
CA VAL A 63 -3.18 -6.01 -0.52
C VAL A 63 -4.17 -5.05 -1.16
N LEU A 64 -3.71 -4.36 -2.22
CA LEU A 64 -4.55 -3.52 -3.06
C LEU A 64 -4.82 -4.26 -4.37
N ALA A 65 -6.02 -4.76 -4.53
CA ALA A 65 -6.46 -5.56 -5.66
C ALA A 65 -7.42 -4.79 -6.57
N GLY A 66 -7.41 -5.14 -7.84
CA GLY A 66 -8.30 -4.55 -8.84
C GLY A 66 -7.58 -4.28 -10.16
N PRO A 67 -8.33 -4.01 -11.24
CA PRO A 67 -7.78 -3.84 -12.56
C PRO A 67 -6.81 -2.65 -12.67
N SER A 68 -6.12 -2.57 -13.79
CA SER A 68 -5.30 -1.40 -14.12
C SER A 68 -6.14 -0.13 -14.06
N ASP A 69 -5.54 0.97 -13.61
CA ASP A 69 -6.15 2.31 -13.51
C ASP A 69 -7.36 2.42 -12.55
N SER A 70 -7.59 1.43 -11.68
CA SER A 70 -8.67 1.48 -10.67
C SER A 70 -8.39 2.40 -9.48
N GLY A 71 -7.24 3.10 -9.45
CA GLY A 71 -6.92 4.09 -8.41
C GLY A 71 -6.10 3.57 -7.22
N LYS A 72 -5.57 2.33 -7.27
CA LYS A 72 -4.75 1.72 -6.20
C LYS A 72 -3.54 2.58 -5.81
N THR A 73 -2.70 2.92 -6.78
CA THR A 73 -1.50 3.75 -6.55
C THR A 73 -1.88 5.17 -6.13
N THR A 74 -2.96 5.73 -6.71
CA THR A 74 -3.46 7.05 -6.33
C THR A 74 -3.94 7.08 -4.87
N PHE A 75 -4.56 6.00 -4.40
CA PHE A 75 -4.94 5.85 -3.00
C PHE A 75 -3.72 5.92 -2.06
N LEU A 76 -2.66 5.13 -2.34
CA LEU A 76 -1.45 5.11 -1.52
C LEU A 76 -0.71 6.46 -1.53
N THR A 77 -0.60 7.08 -2.71
CA THR A 77 0.04 8.40 -2.82
C THR A 77 -0.74 9.48 -2.08
N SER A 78 -2.06 9.45 -2.14
CA SER A 78 -2.91 10.40 -1.41
C SER A 78 -2.81 10.20 0.12
N LEU A 79 -2.75 8.94 0.58
CA LEU A 79 -2.51 8.64 1.99
C LEU A 79 -1.17 9.22 2.47
N TYR A 80 -0.10 9.01 1.70
CA TYR A 80 1.22 9.55 2.02
C TYR A 80 1.22 11.08 2.04
N GLU A 81 0.60 11.73 1.07
CA GLU A 81 0.50 13.19 1.01
C GLU A 81 -0.31 13.80 2.17
N LEU A 82 -1.39 13.13 2.60
CA LEU A 82 -2.14 13.58 3.78
C LEU A 82 -1.24 13.64 5.03
N PHE A 83 -0.34 12.68 5.20
CA PHE A 83 0.61 12.66 6.31
C PHE A 83 1.66 13.77 6.23
N GLN A 84 1.97 14.30 5.05
CA GLN A 84 2.88 15.44 4.94
C GLN A 84 2.27 16.72 5.48
N TRP A 85 0.96 16.83 5.49
CA TRP A 85 0.26 18.05 5.92
C TRP A 85 -0.26 17.99 7.35
N ARG A 86 -0.64 16.82 7.82
CA ARG A 86 -1.28 16.65 9.13
C ARG A 86 -1.24 15.22 9.64
N LYS A 87 -1.57 15.03 10.90
CA LYS A 87 -1.95 13.72 11.42
C LYS A 87 -3.24 13.27 10.72
N VAL A 88 -3.32 11.97 10.45
CA VAL A 88 -4.47 11.33 9.81
C VAL A 88 -5.18 10.48 10.87
N GLU A 89 -6.42 10.80 11.21
CA GLU A 89 -7.19 10.14 12.29
C GLU A 89 -6.42 10.05 13.61
N GLY A 90 -5.65 11.10 13.95
CA GLY A 90 -4.81 11.13 15.15
C GLY A 90 -3.46 10.43 14.99
N TYR A 91 -3.26 9.60 14.00
CA TYR A 91 -1.99 8.94 13.72
C TYR A 91 -1.00 9.91 13.07
N ALA A 92 0.27 9.82 13.49
CA ALA A 92 1.36 10.58 12.92
C ALA A 92 2.23 9.68 12.01
N PHE A 93 2.75 10.26 10.92
CA PHE A 93 3.80 9.60 10.14
C PHE A 93 5.05 9.38 11.00
N ALA A 94 5.57 8.17 11.02
CA ALA A 94 6.73 7.80 11.83
C ALA A 94 7.91 7.26 10.99
N GLY A 95 7.78 7.31 9.66
CA GLY A 95 8.83 6.95 8.73
C GLY A 95 8.41 5.95 7.67
N SER A 96 9.32 5.67 6.75
CA SER A 96 9.16 4.70 5.68
C SER A 96 10.54 4.21 5.21
N LEU A 97 10.67 2.92 4.95
CA LEU A 97 11.84 2.33 4.29
C LEU A 97 11.81 2.55 2.77
N THR A 98 10.66 3.01 2.24
CA THR A 98 10.42 3.20 0.81
C THR A 98 9.99 4.63 0.48
N LEU A 99 10.51 5.60 1.23
CA LEU A 99 10.16 7.01 1.06
C LEU A 99 10.40 7.50 -0.39
N PRO A 100 11.56 7.24 -1.03
CA PRO A 100 11.78 7.59 -2.43
C PRO A 100 10.75 6.97 -3.39
N GLY A 101 10.23 5.78 -3.08
CA GLY A 101 9.19 5.13 -3.87
C GLY A 101 7.84 5.87 -3.80
N PHE A 102 7.47 6.39 -2.64
CA PHE A 102 6.30 7.27 -2.50
C PHE A 102 6.50 8.57 -3.27
N GLU A 103 7.66 9.22 -3.11
CA GLU A 103 7.97 10.48 -3.80
C GLU A 103 7.93 10.33 -5.32
N GLU A 104 8.51 9.26 -5.87
CA GLU A 104 8.50 8.99 -7.31
C GLU A 104 7.06 8.82 -7.84
N ARG A 105 6.18 8.15 -7.07
CA ARG A 105 4.77 7.97 -7.44
C ARG A 105 3.95 9.23 -7.30
N CYS A 106 4.25 10.06 -6.30
CA CYS A 106 3.57 11.33 -6.07
C CYS A 106 3.95 12.38 -7.10
N TYR A 107 5.16 12.33 -7.67
CA TYR A 107 5.69 13.38 -8.52
C TYR A 107 4.75 13.79 -9.67
N LEU A 108 4.24 12.80 -10.42
CA LEU A 108 3.37 13.06 -11.57
C LEU A 108 1.98 13.60 -11.19
N SER A 109 1.59 13.45 -9.94
CA SER A 109 0.32 13.95 -9.42
C SER A 109 0.41 15.36 -8.84
N ARG A 110 1.63 15.90 -8.69
CA ARG A 110 1.87 17.27 -8.19
C ARG A 110 1.83 18.29 -9.31
N ARG A 111 1.49 19.54 -8.96
CA ARG A 111 1.51 20.67 -9.93
C ARG A 111 2.88 20.90 -10.53
N ASP A 112 3.94 20.69 -9.77
CA ASP A 112 5.32 20.87 -10.19
C ASP A 112 5.77 19.92 -11.31
N SER A 113 5.00 18.86 -11.59
CA SER A 113 5.26 17.97 -12.73
C SER A 113 4.94 18.60 -14.10
N GLY A 114 4.23 19.74 -14.11
CA GLY A 114 3.79 20.41 -15.34
C GLY A 114 2.65 19.70 -16.08
N ASN A 115 2.09 18.64 -15.53
CA ASN A 115 0.98 17.91 -16.15
C ASN A 115 -0.34 18.67 -15.98
N PRO A 116 -1.16 18.78 -17.03
CA PRO A 116 -2.45 19.48 -16.98
C PRO A 116 -3.47 18.76 -16.10
N VAL A 117 -3.34 17.45 -15.94
CA VAL A 117 -4.19 16.61 -15.09
C VAL A 117 -3.28 15.76 -14.19
N PRO A 118 -3.52 15.75 -12.86
CA PRO A 118 -2.80 14.88 -11.95
C PRO A 118 -2.99 13.40 -12.33
N HIS A 119 -1.90 12.68 -12.51
CA HIS A 119 -1.94 11.23 -12.73
C HIS A 119 -0.82 10.53 -11.95
N THR A 120 -0.94 9.23 -11.80
CA THR A 120 0.10 8.39 -11.21
C THR A 120 0.69 7.49 -12.29
N ARG A 121 1.99 7.17 -12.17
CA ARG A 121 2.63 6.24 -13.09
C ARG A 121 1.98 4.86 -12.96
N ARG A 122 1.70 4.23 -14.09
CA ARG A 122 1.19 2.84 -14.11
C ARG A 122 2.26 1.91 -13.53
N THR A 123 1.86 1.08 -12.58
CA THR A 123 2.71 0.01 -12.05
C THR A 123 2.93 -1.02 -13.14
N ARG A 124 4.20 -1.29 -13.45
CA ARG A 124 4.56 -2.29 -14.47
C ARG A 124 4.39 -3.69 -13.91
N TYR A 125 4.00 -4.61 -14.77
CA TYR A 125 4.07 -6.02 -14.44
C TYR A 125 5.53 -6.48 -14.50
N GLU A 126 6.11 -6.81 -13.36
CA GLU A 126 7.51 -7.26 -13.23
C GLU A 126 7.60 -8.74 -12.78
N GLY A 127 6.55 -9.52 -13.02
CA GLY A 127 6.47 -10.93 -12.65
C GLY A 127 5.57 -11.18 -11.43
N PRO A 128 5.53 -12.43 -10.93
CA PRO A 128 4.58 -12.87 -9.91
C PRO A 128 4.89 -12.35 -8.50
N ASN A 129 6.07 -11.80 -8.28
CA ASN A 129 6.49 -11.34 -6.97
C ASN A 129 6.04 -9.89 -6.73
N PRO A 130 5.31 -9.62 -5.65
CA PRO A 130 4.88 -8.28 -5.32
C PRO A 130 6.05 -7.42 -4.86
N LEU A 131 5.97 -6.13 -5.16
CA LEU A 131 6.75 -5.10 -4.50
C LEU A 131 5.89 -4.48 -3.39
N TYR A 132 6.53 -3.96 -2.35
CA TYR A 132 5.85 -3.39 -1.20
C TYR A 132 6.30 -1.97 -0.93
N LEU A 133 5.33 -1.09 -0.66
CA LEU A 133 5.56 0.20 -0.05
C LEU A 133 5.38 0.09 1.46
N HIS A 134 6.36 0.56 2.19
CA HIS A 134 6.35 0.53 3.65
C HIS A 134 5.89 1.87 4.22
N LEU A 135 4.95 1.81 5.15
CA LEU A 135 4.47 2.96 5.92
C LEU A 135 4.54 2.62 7.40
N ARG A 136 5.20 3.49 8.18
CA ARG A 136 5.20 3.41 9.64
C ARG A 136 4.44 4.59 10.22
N ILE A 137 3.50 4.29 11.09
CA ILE A 137 2.70 5.30 11.79
C ILE A 137 2.88 5.18 13.29
N ARG A 138 2.66 6.30 13.99
CA ARG A 138 2.62 6.35 15.45
C ARG A 138 1.20 6.60 15.91
N SER A 139 0.71 5.71 16.77
CA SER A 139 -0.59 5.88 17.45
C SER A 139 -0.54 7.06 18.43
N PRO A 140 -1.61 7.82 18.59
CA PRO A 140 -1.71 8.84 19.63
C PRO A 140 -1.65 8.24 21.03
N GLU A 141 -2.20 7.05 21.20
CA GLU A 141 -2.35 6.34 22.48
C GLU A 141 -2.09 4.84 22.30
N GLY A 142 -1.64 4.16 23.36
CA GLY A 142 -1.59 2.69 23.42
C GLY A 142 -0.23 2.10 23.78
N LEU A 143 -0.27 0.82 24.15
CA LEU A 143 0.90 0.00 24.54
C LEU A 143 1.91 -0.18 23.39
N ARG A 144 1.45 -0.08 22.13
CA ARG A 144 2.29 -0.17 20.94
C ARG A 144 2.18 1.14 20.16
N PRO A 145 3.12 2.07 20.37
CA PRO A 145 3.05 3.40 19.76
C PRO A 145 3.28 3.38 18.25
N PHE A 146 3.91 2.33 17.71
CA PHE A 146 4.23 2.24 16.28
C PHE A 146 3.54 1.05 15.63
N ARG A 147 3.11 1.26 14.38
CA ARG A 147 2.59 0.22 13.49
C ARG A 147 3.30 0.32 12.14
N ASP A 148 3.80 -0.80 11.68
CA ASP A 148 4.40 -0.94 10.36
C ASP A 148 3.38 -1.59 9.40
N MET A 149 3.22 -1.02 8.23
CA MET A 149 2.29 -1.45 7.19
C MET A 149 3.07 -1.72 5.90
N LEU A 150 2.81 -2.84 5.28
CA LEU A 150 3.35 -3.22 3.98
C LEU A 150 2.20 -3.26 2.97
N CYS A 151 2.16 -2.27 2.11
CA CYS A 151 1.14 -2.15 1.07
C CYS A 151 1.69 -2.70 -0.25
N THR A 152 0.98 -3.64 -0.87
CA THR A 152 1.40 -4.17 -2.17
C THR A 152 1.32 -3.09 -3.25
N ASP A 153 2.35 -3.05 -4.10
CA ASP A 153 2.33 -2.29 -5.34
C ASP A 153 2.42 -3.26 -6.53
N VAL A 154 1.28 -3.78 -6.90
CA VAL A 154 1.12 -4.86 -7.89
C VAL A 154 0.33 -4.34 -9.08
N SER A 155 0.76 -4.74 -10.29
CA SER A 155 0.04 -4.44 -11.53
C SER A 155 -1.38 -4.98 -11.50
N GLY A 156 -2.33 -4.23 -12.07
CA GLY A 156 -3.72 -4.68 -12.24
C GLY A 156 -3.83 -5.93 -13.12
N GLU A 157 -2.92 -6.09 -14.07
CA GLU A 157 -2.87 -7.25 -14.97
C GLU A 157 -2.73 -8.57 -14.21
N MET A 158 -1.96 -8.59 -13.10
CA MET A 158 -1.85 -9.78 -12.25
C MET A 158 -3.20 -10.21 -11.70
N PHE A 159 -4.04 -9.27 -11.27
CA PHE A 159 -5.37 -9.57 -10.77
C PHE A 159 -6.36 -9.93 -11.88
N GLU A 160 -6.16 -9.44 -13.10
CA GLU A 160 -6.95 -9.84 -14.28
C GLU A 160 -6.69 -11.32 -14.61
N HIS A 161 -5.43 -11.77 -14.60
CA HIS A 161 -5.08 -13.18 -14.77
C HIS A 161 -5.63 -14.06 -13.63
N ALA A 162 -5.47 -13.64 -12.39
CA ALA A 162 -5.98 -14.36 -11.22
C ALA A 162 -7.52 -14.45 -11.20
N ARG A 163 -8.23 -13.48 -11.78
CA ARG A 163 -9.68 -13.52 -11.96
C ARG A 163 -10.11 -14.69 -12.85
N ASP A 164 -9.35 -14.93 -13.92
CA ASP A 164 -9.71 -15.89 -14.96
C ASP A 164 -9.19 -17.30 -14.65
N SER A 165 -8.27 -17.45 -13.69
CA SER A 165 -7.62 -18.71 -13.36
C SER A 165 -7.34 -18.86 -11.86
N THR A 166 -7.97 -19.83 -11.22
CA THR A 166 -7.66 -20.21 -9.83
C THR A 166 -6.23 -20.77 -9.69
N ALA A 167 -5.65 -21.32 -10.73
CA ALA A 167 -4.26 -21.77 -10.74
C ALA A 167 -3.30 -20.58 -10.62
N GLU A 168 -3.50 -19.54 -11.43
CA GLU A 168 -2.72 -18.30 -11.34
C GLU A 168 -2.95 -17.57 -10.01
N CYS A 169 -4.18 -17.58 -9.49
CA CYS A 169 -4.46 -17.03 -8.16
C CYS A 169 -3.65 -17.75 -7.07
N LYS A 170 -3.47 -19.07 -7.16
CA LYS A 170 -2.66 -19.87 -6.20
C LYS A 170 -1.18 -19.51 -6.22
N GLU A 171 -0.66 -19.01 -7.31
CA GLU A 171 0.72 -18.53 -7.40
C GLU A 171 0.93 -17.20 -6.62
N MET A 172 -0.14 -16.46 -6.36
CA MET A 172 -0.09 -15.21 -5.59
C MET A 172 0.00 -15.49 -4.07
N VAL A 173 1.01 -16.23 -3.63
CA VAL A 173 1.18 -16.71 -2.24
C VAL A 173 1.16 -15.58 -1.21
N PHE A 174 1.55 -14.37 -1.60
CA PHE A 174 1.51 -13.19 -0.73
C PHE A 174 0.09 -12.84 -0.24
N LEU A 175 -0.96 -13.22 -0.96
CA LEU A 175 -2.35 -13.02 -0.55
C LEU A 175 -2.67 -13.71 0.79
N LYS A 176 -2.08 -14.89 1.06
CA LYS A 176 -2.31 -15.63 2.32
C LYS A 176 -1.85 -14.88 3.56
N ARG A 177 -0.98 -13.88 3.41
CA ARG A 177 -0.49 -13.06 4.51
C ARG A 177 -1.32 -11.81 4.73
N ALA A 178 -2.28 -11.51 3.83
CA ALA A 178 -3.06 -10.29 3.91
C ALA A 178 -3.86 -10.21 5.22
N ASN A 179 -3.65 -9.12 5.97
CA ASN A 179 -4.53 -8.71 7.04
C ASN A 179 -5.72 -7.92 6.46
N HIS A 180 -5.44 -7.16 5.39
CA HIS A 180 -6.44 -6.38 4.65
C HIS A 180 -6.31 -6.64 3.16
N PHE A 181 -7.44 -6.92 2.53
CA PHE A 181 -7.56 -7.05 1.09
C PHE A 181 -8.53 -5.99 0.58
N LEU A 182 -8.03 -4.99 -0.13
CA LEU A 182 -8.82 -3.92 -0.70
C LEU A 182 -9.12 -4.20 -2.16
N LEU A 183 -10.39 -4.41 -2.48
CA LEU A 183 -10.85 -4.63 -3.85
C LEU A 183 -11.41 -3.33 -4.44
N PHE A 184 -10.74 -2.75 -5.41
CA PHE A 184 -11.09 -1.46 -6.00
C PHE A 184 -12.13 -1.61 -7.11
N LEU A 185 -13.30 -1.00 -6.93
CA LEU A 185 -14.36 -0.82 -7.91
C LEU A 185 -14.32 0.62 -8.45
N ASP A 186 -14.12 0.76 -9.74
CA ASP A 186 -13.94 2.05 -10.39
C ASP A 186 -15.26 2.75 -10.71
N CYS A 187 -15.64 3.77 -9.94
CA CYS A 187 -16.87 4.54 -10.16
C CYS A 187 -16.90 5.25 -11.51
N ALA A 188 -15.76 5.57 -12.14
CA ALA A 188 -15.75 6.12 -13.49
C ALA A 188 -16.23 5.10 -14.54
N LYS A 189 -16.08 3.81 -14.31
CA LYS A 189 -16.75 2.75 -15.07
C LYS A 189 -18.18 2.53 -14.58
N GLY A 190 -18.41 2.67 -13.29
CA GLY A 190 -19.71 2.50 -12.64
C GLY A 190 -20.79 3.46 -13.13
N VAL A 191 -20.44 4.68 -13.56
CA VAL A 191 -21.40 5.63 -14.16
C VAL A 191 -21.80 5.24 -15.60
N GLN A 192 -21.02 4.39 -16.29
CA GLN A 192 -21.27 3.95 -17.66
C GLN A 192 -22.16 2.70 -17.65
N GLN A 193 -23.36 2.82 -18.22
CA GLN A 193 -24.37 1.74 -18.19
C GLN A 193 -23.92 0.45 -18.85
N ASP A 194 -23.12 0.57 -19.90
CA ASP A 194 -22.55 -0.54 -20.68
C ASP A 194 -21.38 -1.24 -19.97
N LYS A 195 -20.72 -0.58 -19.02
CA LYS A 195 -19.51 -1.11 -18.35
C LYS A 195 -19.70 -1.48 -16.90
N ARG A 196 -20.70 -0.91 -16.22
CA ARG A 196 -20.84 -1.05 -14.76
C ARG A 196 -21.03 -2.50 -14.31
N TRP A 197 -21.82 -3.29 -15.05
CA TRP A 197 -22.04 -4.68 -14.70
C TRP A 197 -20.85 -5.57 -15.03
N ALA A 198 -20.14 -5.32 -16.13
CA ALA A 198 -18.89 -6.02 -16.43
C ALA A 198 -17.83 -5.75 -15.35
N MET A 199 -17.67 -4.50 -14.89
CA MET A 199 -16.78 -4.16 -13.77
C MET A 199 -17.14 -4.93 -12.50
N PHE A 200 -18.43 -5.05 -12.19
CA PHE A 200 -18.89 -5.80 -11.01
C PHE A 200 -18.61 -7.29 -11.15
N GLU A 201 -18.92 -7.88 -12.30
CA GLU A 201 -18.67 -9.31 -12.56
C GLU A 201 -17.17 -9.64 -12.49
N ASP A 202 -16.30 -8.78 -13.01
CA ASP A 202 -14.85 -8.92 -12.92
C ASP A 202 -14.38 -8.94 -11.43
N ALA A 203 -14.90 -8.03 -10.63
CA ALA A 203 -14.58 -7.97 -9.20
C ALA A 203 -15.11 -9.18 -8.44
N ARG A 204 -16.33 -9.62 -8.73
CA ARG A 204 -16.95 -10.81 -8.14
C ARG A 204 -16.18 -12.07 -8.50
N ALA A 205 -15.78 -12.22 -9.78
CA ALA A 205 -14.98 -13.35 -10.25
C ALA A 205 -13.59 -13.39 -9.59
N LEU A 206 -12.92 -12.24 -9.46
CA LEU A 206 -11.63 -12.16 -8.75
C LEU A 206 -11.79 -12.60 -7.29
N LEU A 207 -12.79 -12.06 -6.57
CA LEU A 207 -13.01 -12.41 -5.17
C LEU A 207 -13.35 -13.91 -5.01
N ARG A 208 -14.15 -14.46 -5.94
CA ARG A 208 -14.46 -15.89 -6.01
C ARG A 208 -13.18 -16.71 -6.22
N SER A 209 -12.34 -16.33 -7.18
CA SER A 209 -11.07 -17.02 -7.45
C SER A 209 -10.15 -17.00 -6.21
N CYS A 210 -10.07 -15.89 -5.48
CA CYS A 210 -9.29 -15.80 -4.25
C CYS A 210 -9.83 -16.68 -3.12
N VAL A 211 -11.15 -16.81 -3.00
CA VAL A 211 -11.80 -17.68 -2.01
C VAL A 211 -11.62 -19.16 -2.38
N ASP A 212 -11.93 -19.52 -3.62
CA ASP A 212 -11.88 -20.91 -4.10
C ASP A 212 -10.43 -21.46 -4.13
N SER A 213 -9.44 -20.59 -4.26
CA SER A 213 -8.02 -20.92 -4.17
C SER A 213 -7.45 -20.89 -2.75
N GLU A 214 -8.26 -20.55 -1.73
CA GLU A 214 -7.86 -20.40 -0.33
C GLU A 214 -6.73 -19.36 -0.12
N MET A 215 -6.71 -18.33 -0.96
CA MET A 215 -5.71 -17.26 -0.86
C MET A 215 -6.11 -16.15 0.12
N ILE A 216 -7.40 -16.01 0.44
CA ILE A 216 -7.88 -15.08 1.47
C ILE A 216 -8.15 -15.90 2.74
N GLY A 217 -7.40 -15.61 3.80
CA GLY A 217 -7.57 -16.26 5.11
C GLY A 217 -8.82 -15.76 5.84
N ALA A 218 -9.33 -16.57 6.78
CA ALA A 218 -10.53 -16.25 7.57
C ALA A 218 -10.39 -14.94 8.40
N ASN A 219 -9.18 -14.57 8.76
CA ASN A 219 -8.88 -13.34 9.54
C ASN A 219 -8.56 -12.13 8.65
N CYS A 220 -8.66 -12.27 7.34
CA CYS A 220 -8.44 -11.17 6.40
C CYS A 220 -9.70 -10.29 6.34
N VAL A 221 -9.53 -8.99 6.57
CA VAL A 221 -10.58 -8.00 6.34
C VAL A 221 -10.63 -7.68 4.86
N VAL A 222 -11.72 -8.01 4.20
CA VAL A 222 -11.95 -7.66 2.79
C VAL A 222 -12.76 -6.38 2.73
N ASN A 223 -12.19 -5.35 2.11
CA ASN A 223 -12.83 -4.06 1.93
C ASN A 223 -13.03 -3.77 0.44
N VAL A 224 -14.26 -3.73 0.00
CA VAL A 224 -14.63 -3.33 -1.36
C VAL A 224 -14.65 -1.80 -1.42
N VAL A 225 -13.75 -1.23 -2.18
CA VAL A 225 -13.51 0.21 -2.24
C VAL A 225 -14.12 0.79 -3.51
N TRP A 226 -15.16 1.58 -3.37
CA TRP A 226 -15.70 2.42 -4.44
C TRP A 226 -14.71 3.56 -4.71
N SER A 227 -13.79 3.33 -5.62
CA SER A 227 -12.74 4.30 -5.97
C SER A 227 -13.23 5.34 -6.97
N ARG A 228 -12.56 6.49 -7.00
CA ARG A 228 -13.02 7.65 -7.80
C ARG A 228 -14.50 7.98 -7.53
N PHE A 229 -14.86 7.95 -6.24
CA PHE A 229 -16.24 8.14 -5.80
C PHE A 229 -16.84 9.50 -6.19
N ASP A 230 -15.99 10.48 -6.48
CA ASP A 230 -16.36 11.78 -7.03
C ASP A 230 -17.18 11.68 -8.34
N TYR A 231 -17.06 10.58 -9.10
CA TYR A 231 -17.90 10.34 -10.28
C TYR A 231 -19.35 9.99 -9.92
N PHE A 232 -19.59 9.40 -8.75
CA PHE A 232 -20.94 9.10 -8.28
C PHE A 232 -21.63 10.31 -7.63
N VAL A 233 -20.86 11.21 -7.02
CA VAL A 233 -21.37 12.42 -6.34
C VAL A 233 -21.41 13.65 -7.25
N ALA A 234 -20.89 13.58 -8.48
CA ALA A 234 -20.93 14.69 -9.40
C ALA A 234 -22.37 14.97 -9.84
N GLU A 235 -22.77 16.24 -9.76
CA GLU A 235 -23.98 16.81 -10.37
C GLU A 235 -25.27 15.97 -10.20
N GLU A 236 -25.82 15.89 -8.98
CA GLU A 236 -27.08 15.20 -8.65
C GLU A 236 -27.13 13.70 -9.00
N SER A 237 -25.97 13.11 -9.32
CA SER A 237 -25.93 11.71 -9.80
C SER A 237 -25.90 10.67 -8.68
N GLU A 238 -25.71 11.07 -7.41
CA GLU A 238 -25.62 10.14 -6.28
C GLU A 238 -26.90 9.30 -6.15
N ALA A 239 -28.06 9.95 -6.15
CA ALA A 239 -29.35 9.26 -6.10
C ALA A 239 -29.56 8.30 -7.28
N ARG A 240 -29.00 8.62 -8.45
CA ARG A 240 -29.07 7.77 -9.64
C ARG A 240 -28.22 6.51 -9.55
N HIS A 241 -27.07 6.58 -8.86
CA HIS A 241 -26.13 5.46 -8.77
C HIS A 241 -26.30 4.62 -7.51
N GLN A 242 -27.01 5.14 -6.50
CA GLN A 242 -27.27 4.43 -5.25
C GLN A 242 -27.98 3.08 -5.44
N PRO A 243 -28.99 2.91 -6.31
CA PRO A 243 -29.61 1.59 -6.51
C PRO A 243 -28.63 0.56 -7.08
N PHE A 244 -27.73 0.96 -7.98
CA PHE A 244 -26.70 0.08 -8.52
C PHE A 244 -25.71 -0.33 -7.43
N ARG A 245 -25.24 0.61 -6.61
CA ARG A 245 -24.37 0.32 -5.47
C ARG A 245 -25.00 -0.65 -4.49
N ALA A 246 -26.23 -0.35 -4.07
CA ALA A 246 -26.96 -1.20 -3.13
C ALA A 246 -27.14 -2.63 -3.66
N GLU A 247 -27.41 -2.80 -4.94
CA GLU A 247 -27.52 -4.11 -5.56
C GLU A 247 -26.19 -4.86 -5.61
N VAL A 248 -25.08 -4.18 -5.97
CA VAL A 248 -23.72 -4.74 -5.96
C VAL A 248 -23.33 -5.19 -4.55
N GLU A 249 -23.53 -4.32 -3.56
CA GLU A 249 -23.20 -4.63 -2.17
C GLU A 249 -24.03 -5.80 -1.63
N LYS A 250 -25.31 -5.84 -1.95
CA LYS A 250 -26.23 -6.93 -1.60
C LYS A 250 -25.73 -8.25 -2.21
N GLN A 251 -25.45 -8.30 -3.51
CA GLN A 251 -25.02 -9.51 -4.19
C GLN A 251 -23.66 -10.02 -3.67
N LEU A 252 -22.72 -9.11 -3.36
CA LEU A 252 -21.45 -9.51 -2.75
C LEU A 252 -21.64 -10.10 -1.36
N ARG A 253 -22.50 -9.50 -0.51
CA ARG A 253 -22.83 -10.05 0.82
C ARG A 253 -23.50 -11.41 0.70
N GLU A 254 -24.52 -11.53 -0.12
CA GLU A 254 -25.23 -12.81 -0.33
C GLU A 254 -24.29 -13.92 -0.80
N THR A 255 -23.28 -13.57 -1.60
CA THR A 255 -22.31 -14.52 -2.14
C THR A 255 -21.22 -14.90 -1.14
N PHE A 256 -20.72 -13.93 -0.35
CA PHE A 256 -19.44 -14.08 0.37
C PHE A 256 -19.53 -13.97 1.88
N ASP A 257 -20.61 -13.44 2.50
CA ASP A 257 -20.68 -13.26 3.98
C ASP A 257 -20.43 -14.55 4.78
N LYS A 258 -20.73 -15.72 4.21
CA LYS A 258 -20.48 -17.01 4.88
C LYS A 258 -19.01 -17.44 4.87
N VAL A 259 -18.22 -16.93 3.92
CA VAL A 259 -16.82 -17.33 3.69
C VAL A 259 -15.84 -16.19 3.97
N ILE A 260 -16.35 -14.96 3.98
CA ILE A 260 -15.59 -13.73 4.31
C ILE A 260 -16.32 -13.01 5.46
N PRO A 261 -16.03 -13.37 6.72
CA PRO A 261 -16.76 -12.80 7.86
C PRO A 261 -16.61 -11.28 8.01
N ALA A 262 -15.50 -10.73 7.54
CA ALA A 262 -15.18 -9.29 7.61
C ALA A 262 -15.23 -8.65 6.21
N LEU A 263 -16.41 -8.70 5.56
CA LEU A 263 -16.64 -8.00 4.27
C LEU A 263 -17.20 -6.59 4.54
N MET A 264 -16.44 -5.59 4.09
CA MET A 264 -16.75 -4.17 4.28
C MET A 264 -16.83 -3.43 2.96
N PHE A 265 -17.42 -2.24 2.99
CA PHE A 265 -17.53 -1.33 1.83
C PHE A 265 -17.07 0.05 2.24
N SER A 266 -16.30 0.72 1.38
CA SER A 266 -15.78 2.06 1.62
C SER A 266 -15.84 2.89 0.34
N GLU A 267 -16.06 4.19 0.51
CA GLU A 267 -16.11 5.17 -0.56
C GLU A 267 -14.83 6.00 -0.53
N VAL A 268 -14.15 6.11 -1.67
CA VAL A 268 -12.87 6.81 -1.77
C VAL A 268 -12.81 7.70 -3.00
N ALA A 269 -12.60 8.99 -2.77
CA ALA A 269 -12.16 9.93 -3.79
C ALA A 269 -10.75 10.44 -3.43
N ALA A 270 -9.73 9.63 -3.74
CA ALA A 270 -8.35 9.93 -3.38
C ALA A 270 -7.87 11.25 -4.00
N ARG A 271 -8.25 11.51 -5.26
CA ARG A 271 -8.03 12.78 -5.97
C ARG A 271 -9.29 13.13 -6.77
N PRO A 272 -10.26 13.79 -6.11
CA PRO A 272 -11.52 14.13 -6.78
C PRO A 272 -11.27 15.15 -7.91
N LEU A 273 -11.76 14.84 -9.08
CA LEU A 273 -11.71 15.69 -10.28
C LEU A 273 -13.10 16.19 -10.70
N LYS A 274 -14.15 15.47 -10.31
CA LYS A 274 -15.53 15.70 -10.74
C LYS A 274 -16.42 16.38 -9.71
N SER A 275 -15.99 16.44 -8.46
CA SER A 275 -16.75 17.11 -7.40
C SER A 275 -15.88 18.14 -6.69
N PRO A 276 -16.20 19.43 -6.74
CA PRO A 276 -15.47 20.48 -6.04
C PRO A 276 -15.70 20.45 -4.54
N THR A 277 -16.70 19.74 -4.05
CA THR A 277 -17.04 19.61 -2.63
C THR A 277 -16.21 18.58 -1.89
N LEU A 278 -15.62 17.60 -2.61
CA LEU A 278 -14.78 16.58 -2.02
C LEU A 278 -13.33 17.04 -1.93
N LEU A 279 -12.75 16.88 -0.75
CA LEU A 279 -11.33 17.16 -0.52
C LEU A 279 -10.44 16.02 -1.00
N ILE A 280 -9.19 16.34 -1.35
CA ILE A 280 -8.16 15.33 -1.64
C ILE A 280 -8.05 14.35 -0.47
N GLY A 281 -8.04 13.05 -0.79
CA GLY A 281 -7.97 11.98 0.20
C GLY A 281 -9.31 11.67 0.87
N ASN A 282 -10.44 12.11 0.32
CA ASN A 282 -11.76 11.75 0.86
C ASN A 282 -11.90 10.22 0.97
N GLY A 283 -12.31 9.73 2.16
CA GLY A 283 -12.44 8.31 2.49
C GLY A 283 -11.14 7.60 2.86
N VAL A 284 -9.97 8.11 2.47
CA VAL A 284 -8.67 7.48 2.77
C VAL A 284 -8.38 7.42 4.28
N PRO A 285 -8.66 8.47 5.09
CA PRO A 285 -8.45 8.42 6.54
C PRO A 285 -9.20 7.31 7.24
N ALA A 286 -10.45 7.05 6.86
CA ALA A 286 -11.27 6.01 7.48
C ALA A 286 -10.68 4.61 7.25
N ILE A 287 -10.14 4.35 6.07
CA ILE A 287 -9.46 3.07 5.76
C ILE A 287 -8.16 2.96 6.55
N LEU A 288 -7.37 4.02 6.67
CA LEU A 288 -6.17 4.01 7.51
C LEU A 288 -6.51 3.69 8.97
N LYS A 289 -7.55 4.31 9.52
CA LYS A 289 -8.03 4.06 10.87
C LYS A 289 -8.37 2.58 11.06
N GLN A 290 -9.13 2.00 10.14
CA GLN A 290 -9.44 0.58 10.13
C GLN A 290 -8.17 -0.28 10.17
N TRP A 291 -7.17 -0.01 9.33
CA TRP A 291 -5.90 -0.73 9.36
C TRP A 291 -5.20 -0.60 10.72
N ALA A 292 -5.15 0.61 11.24
CA ALA A 292 -4.48 0.90 12.50
C ALA A 292 -5.17 0.27 13.71
N GLU A 293 -6.49 0.10 13.70
CA GLU A 293 -7.28 -0.46 14.80
C GLU A 293 -7.40 -1.99 14.72
N THR A 294 -7.21 -2.59 13.55
CA THR A 294 -7.24 -4.04 13.40
C THR A 294 -6.15 -4.69 14.25
N PRO A 295 -6.51 -5.63 15.15
CA PRO A 295 -5.53 -6.33 15.96
C PRO A 295 -4.53 -7.08 15.06
N LEU A 296 -3.24 -6.91 15.35
CA LEU A 296 -2.23 -7.80 14.80
C LEU A 296 -2.24 -9.06 15.65
N GLU A 297 -2.86 -10.11 15.15
CA GLU A 297 -2.58 -11.44 15.68
C GLU A 297 -1.09 -11.72 15.42
N MET A 298 -0.30 -11.65 16.47
CA MET A 298 1.00 -12.30 16.45
C MET A 298 0.69 -13.82 16.45
N LYS A 299 0.47 -14.40 15.27
CA LYS A 299 0.76 -15.81 15.14
C LYS A 299 2.20 -15.91 15.58
N ALA A 300 2.44 -16.59 16.69
CA ALA A 300 3.77 -17.03 17.03
C ALA A 300 4.21 -17.89 15.84
N LEU A 301 4.78 -17.22 14.84
CA LEU A 301 5.60 -17.92 13.88
C LEU A 301 6.63 -18.57 14.78
N ASP A 302 6.79 -19.88 14.69
CA ASP A 302 7.97 -20.61 15.20
C ASP A 302 9.19 -20.10 14.40
N LEU A 303 9.43 -18.79 14.50
CA LEU A 303 10.47 -18.06 13.77
C LEU A 303 11.85 -18.25 14.37
N PHE A 304 11.87 -18.86 15.56
CA PHE A 304 13.12 -19.19 16.21
C PHE A 304 13.24 -20.71 16.26
N PRO A 305 14.27 -21.30 15.67
CA PRO A 305 14.57 -22.70 15.93
C PRO A 305 14.68 -22.88 17.46
N ARG A 306 13.97 -23.87 18.01
CA ARG A 306 13.98 -24.19 19.45
C ARG A 306 15.37 -24.50 20.01
N SER A 307 16.36 -24.70 19.14
CA SER A 307 17.77 -24.82 19.45
C SER A 307 18.53 -23.64 18.85
N TYR A 308 18.81 -22.65 19.67
CA TYR A 308 19.63 -21.52 19.30
C TYR A 308 21.10 -21.84 19.60
N SER A 309 21.95 -21.89 18.58
CA SER A 309 23.40 -22.06 18.70
C SER A 309 24.17 -20.74 18.50
N GLY A 310 23.48 -19.61 18.61
CA GLY A 310 24.04 -18.30 18.36
C GLY A 310 25.03 -17.85 19.41
N THR A 311 26.11 -17.24 18.96
CA THR A 311 27.22 -16.76 19.79
C THR A 311 27.16 -15.28 20.15
N ARG A 312 26.07 -14.57 19.71
CA ARG A 312 25.92 -13.13 19.95
C ARG A 312 24.96 -12.84 21.10
N GLU A 313 25.41 -12.12 22.11
CA GLU A 313 24.59 -11.70 23.27
C GLU A 313 23.34 -10.90 22.87
N SER A 314 23.37 -10.11 21.78
CA SER A 314 22.22 -9.36 21.28
C SER A 314 21.05 -10.25 20.85
N GLU A 315 21.32 -11.45 20.41
CA GLU A 315 20.31 -12.42 19.98
C GLU A 315 19.73 -13.17 21.19
N LEU A 316 20.55 -13.41 22.23
CA LEU A 316 20.09 -13.89 23.54
C LEU A 316 19.18 -12.88 24.26
N PHE A 317 19.42 -11.59 24.08
CA PHE A 317 18.57 -10.53 24.63
C PHE A 317 17.18 -10.51 23.98
N ALA A 318 17.10 -10.70 22.67
CA ALA A 318 15.83 -10.76 21.95
C ALA A 318 14.96 -11.95 22.42
N THR A 319 15.57 -13.13 22.62
CA THR A 319 14.86 -14.33 23.11
C THR A 319 14.41 -14.21 24.56
N ARG A 320 15.17 -13.57 25.45
CA ARG A 320 14.79 -13.36 26.86
C ARG A 320 13.61 -12.38 27.01
N HIS A 321 13.53 -11.36 26.19
CA HIS A 321 12.44 -10.37 26.26
C HIS A 321 11.07 -10.95 25.83
N PHE A 322 11.08 -11.90 24.89
CA PHE A 322 9.84 -12.59 24.48
C PHE A 322 9.39 -13.63 25.51
N ALA A 323 10.30 -14.38 26.12
CA ALA A 323 9.97 -15.37 27.13
C ALA A 323 9.40 -14.77 28.44
N SER A 324 9.83 -13.56 28.81
CA SER A 324 9.32 -12.88 30.00
C SER A 324 7.91 -12.29 29.82
N THR A 325 7.49 -12.01 28.59
CA THR A 325 6.15 -11.46 28.32
C THR A 325 5.08 -12.56 28.31
N THR A 326 5.41 -13.77 27.85
CA THR A 326 4.48 -14.91 27.88
C THR A 326 4.31 -15.51 29.28
N ALA A 327 5.36 -15.52 30.11
CA ALA A 327 5.26 -16.03 31.49
C ALA A 327 4.42 -15.16 32.42
N ASN A 328 4.26 -13.86 32.12
CA ASN A 328 3.43 -12.96 32.93
C ASN A 328 1.93 -13.01 32.58
N GLU A 329 1.55 -13.59 31.44
CA GLU A 329 0.13 -13.78 31.09
C GLU A 329 -0.42 -15.09 31.67
N GLU A 330 0.39 -16.13 31.81
CA GLU A 330 -0.03 -17.41 32.41
C GLU A 330 -0.17 -17.38 33.95
N SER A 331 0.43 -16.38 34.62
CA SER A 331 0.34 -16.26 36.09
C SER A 331 -0.85 -15.42 36.59
N LYS A 332 -1.74 -14.96 35.70
CA LYS A 332 -2.93 -14.18 36.02
C LYS A 332 -4.25 -14.83 35.58
N GLY A 333 -4.24 -16.13 35.26
CA GLY A 333 -5.42 -16.92 34.98
C GLY A 333 -5.87 -17.72 36.20
#